data_b220e0ee8377b89a986058cb99667d1c
#
_entry.id   b220e0ee8377b89a986058cb99667d1c
#
_cell.length_a   1.000
_cell.length_b   1.000
_cell.length_c   1.000
_cell.angle_alpha   90.00
_cell.angle_beta   90.00
_cell.angle_gamma   90.00
#
_symmetry.space_group_name_H-M   'P 1'
#
loop_
_entity.id
_entity.type
_entity.pdbx_description
1 polymer ?
#
loop_
_entity_poly.entity_id
_entity_poly.type
_entity_poly.pdbx_seq_one_letter_code
_entity_poly.pdbx_strand_id
1 'polypeptide(L)'
;ISKAKKLILESKKAGVNAVKFQMWRANDLYSTQNPQWEIIKKSELTFKKAEKLKKYADDQNIEFFCSAFYPEGVDYLESLGVKKYKIASRTCLLNDKHSLETLESVARTRKPVIISMGMGGNKKRIMKIFSKNKITFCYCISEYPAPFKKINWKEAIKYDGFSDHSIGIVAPFLFALLKKERDAKRLIIEKHIKLRNSKGPDASTSMTTELLKELISKIRAIEKFSIKKC
;
A
#
# COMPACT_ATOMS: atom_id res chain seq x y z
N ILE A 1 -0.69 -15.42 -11.47
CA ILE A 1 -1.44 -15.91 -10.29
C ILE A 1 -0.52 -16.68 -9.34
N SER A 2 0.21 -17.70 -9.76
CA SER A 2 1.06 -18.53 -8.89
C SER A 2 2.05 -17.73 -8.05
N LYS A 3 2.80 -16.80 -8.66
CA LYS A 3 3.71 -15.89 -7.93
C LYS A 3 2.98 -15.02 -6.90
N ALA A 4 1.80 -14.51 -7.24
CA ALA A 4 1.00 -13.69 -6.32
C ALA A 4 0.47 -14.51 -5.13
N LYS A 5 0.01 -15.75 -5.34
CA LYS A 5 -0.36 -16.66 -4.26
C LYS A 5 0.84 -16.97 -3.35
N LYS A 6 2.03 -17.18 -3.92
CA LYS A 6 3.25 -17.39 -3.14
C LYS A 6 3.59 -16.16 -2.29
N LEU A 7 3.44 -14.93 -2.84
CA LEU A 7 3.61 -13.69 -2.06
C LEU A 7 2.62 -13.60 -0.90
N ILE A 8 1.34 -13.94 -1.11
CA ILE A 8 0.32 -13.97 -0.05
C ILE A 8 0.75 -14.94 1.07
N LEU A 9 1.13 -16.16 0.69
CA LEU A 9 1.54 -17.19 1.66
C LEU A 9 2.78 -16.77 2.46
N GLU A 10 3.82 -16.27 1.78
CA GLU A 10 5.04 -15.81 2.47
C GLU A 10 4.78 -14.58 3.34
N SER A 11 3.88 -13.68 2.93
CA SER A 11 3.42 -12.54 3.74
C SER A 11 2.72 -13.02 5.01
N LYS A 12 1.83 -14.01 4.89
CA LYS A 12 1.18 -14.64 6.06
C LYS A 12 2.20 -15.25 7.01
N LYS A 13 3.16 -16.02 6.49
CA LYS A 13 4.24 -16.63 7.28
C LYS A 13 5.13 -15.60 7.97
N ALA A 14 5.33 -14.44 7.35
CA ALA A 14 6.06 -13.32 7.94
C ALA A 14 5.28 -12.62 9.07
N GLY A 15 3.98 -12.87 9.20
CA GLY A 15 3.14 -12.29 10.27
C GLY A 15 2.62 -10.89 9.97
N VAL A 16 2.49 -10.50 8.68
CA VAL A 16 1.85 -9.24 8.32
C VAL A 16 0.33 -9.31 8.53
N ASN A 17 -0.29 -8.16 8.74
CA ASN A 17 -1.73 -8.08 8.99
C ASN A 17 -2.56 -8.20 7.72
N ALA A 18 -2.04 -7.72 6.58
CA ALA A 18 -2.79 -7.68 5.33
C ALA A 18 -1.87 -7.68 4.11
N VAL A 19 -2.40 -8.11 2.98
CA VAL A 19 -1.78 -7.99 1.66
C VAL A 19 -2.58 -7.01 0.81
N LYS A 20 -1.86 -6.13 0.11
CA LYS A 20 -2.45 -5.13 -0.77
C LYS A 20 -2.00 -5.36 -2.20
N PHE A 21 -2.96 -5.30 -3.12
CA PHE A 21 -2.72 -5.29 -4.55
C PHE A 21 -3.13 -3.95 -5.17
N GLN A 22 -2.87 -3.78 -6.46
CA GLN A 22 -3.23 -2.59 -7.21
C GLN A 22 -4.12 -3.00 -8.39
N MET A 23 -5.32 -2.43 -8.48
CA MET A 23 -6.28 -2.70 -9.54
C MET A 23 -6.35 -1.50 -10.47
N TRP A 24 -5.56 -1.55 -11.53
CA TRP A 24 -5.47 -0.54 -12.57
C TRP A 24 -5.52 -1.18 -13.97
N ARG A 25 -5.82 -0.39 -14.98
CA ARG A 25 -5.79 -0.76 -16.39
C ARG A 25 -4.56 -0.10 -17.03
N ALA A 26 -3.76 -0.85 -17.76
CA ALA A 26 -2.55 -0.33 -18.39
C ALA A 26 -2.85 0.86 -19.31
N ASN A 27 -3.89 0.75 -20.13
CA ASN A 27 -4.30 1.78 -21.07
C ASN A 27 -4.73 3.11 -20.43
N ASP A 28 -5.12 3.09 -19.14
CA ASP A 28 -5.56 4.30 -18.43
C ASP A 28 -4.38 5.06 -17.79
N LEU A 29 -3.26 4.38 -17.53
CA LEU A 29 -2.15 4.93 -16.76
C LEU A 29 -0.83 5.03 -17.53
N TYR A 30 -0.68 4.30 -18.64
CA TYR A 30 0.58 4.19 -19.37
C TYR A 30 0.36 4.28 -20.88
N SER A 31 1.33 4.87 -21.58
CA SER A 31 1.37 4.83 -23.04
C SER A 31 1.70 3.42 -23.55
N THR A 32 1.06 3.01 -24.63
CA THR A 32 1.39 1.75 -25.34
C THR A 32 2.82 1.74 -25.90
N GLN A 33 3.43 2.90 -26.07
CA GLN A 33 4.82 3.06 -26.49
C GLN A 33 5.83 2.89 -25.35
N ASN A 34 5.36 2.66 -24.10
CA ASN A 34 6.26 2.45 -22.97
C ASN A 34 7.13 1.20 -23.21
N PRO A 35 8.48 1.28 -23.10
CA PRO A 35 9.37 0.14 -23.32
C PRO A 35 9.05 -1.10 -22.47
N GLN A 36 8.34 -0.91 -21.33
CA GLN A 36 7.91 -2.00 -20.44
C GLN A 36 6.44 -2.39 -20.65
N TRP A 37 5.79 -1.96 -21.72
CA TRP A 37 4.36 -2.14 -21.96
C TRP A 37 3.88 -3.57 -21.76
N GLU A 38 4.57 -4.56 -22.32
CA GLU A 38 4.21 -5.97 -22.18
C GLU A 38 4.23 -6.46 -20.73
N ILE A 39 5.20 -6.00 -19.94
CA ILE A 39 5.31 -6.34 -18.54
C ILE A 39 4.18 -5.66 -17.75
N ILE A 40 3.94 -4.38 -18.04
CA ILE A 40 2.87 -3.59 -17.44
C ILE A 40 1.52 -4.26 -17.74
N LYS A 41 1.22 -4.54 -19.01
CA LYS A 41 -0.04 -5.16 -19.42
C LYS A 41 -0.28 -6.53 -18.78
N LYS A 42 0.74 -7.37 -18.70
CA LYS A 42 0.68 -8.67 -18.04
C LYS A 42 0.46 -8.58 -16.52
N SER A 43 0.87 -7.48 -15.89
CA SER A 43 0.74 -7.28 -14.44
C SER A 43 -0.61 -6.73 -14.00
N GLU A 44 -1.50 -6.33 -14.91
CA GLU A 44 -2.87 -5.93 -14.58
C GLU A 44 -3.57 -6.95 -13.68
N LEU A 45 -4.19 -6.46 -12.63
CA LEU A 45 -5.06 -7.25 -11.77
C LEU A 45 -6.47 -7.24 -12.35
N THR A 46 -6.77 -8.20 -13.22
CA THR A 46 -8.12 -8.37 -13.76
C THR A 46 -9.09 -8.86 -12.68
N PHE A 47 -10.39 -8.68 -12.88
CA PHE A 47 -11.46 -9.14 -11.97
C PHE A 47 -11.29 -10.62 -11.59
N LYS A 48 -11.13 -11.50 -12.58
CA LYS A 48 -10.88 -12.93 -12.37
C LYS A 48 -9.61 -13.23 -11.58
N LYS A 49 -8.56 -12.41 -11.75
CA LYS A 49 -7.34 -12.54 -10.94
C LYS A 49 -7.59 -12.08 -9.50
N ALA A 50 -8.27 -10.96 -9.31
CA ALA A 50 -8.59 -10.41 -7.99
C ALA A 50 -9.43 -11.39 -7.15
N GLU A 51 -10.48 -11.96 -7.73
CA GLU A 51 -11.31 -12.97 -7.10
C GLU A 51 -10.51 -14.17 -6.61
N LYS A 52 -9.66 -14.74 -7.50
CA LYS A 52 -8.81 -15.89 -7.15
C LYS A 52 -7.81 -15.56 -6.04
N LEU A 53 -7.28 -14.34 -6.01
CA LEU A 53 -6.32 -13.93 -4.99
C LEU A 53 -7.02 -13.58 -3.67
N LYS A 54 -8.20 -12.96 -3.73
CA LYS A 54 -9.04 -12.69 -2.55
C LYS A 54 -9.44 -13.99 -1.87
N LYS A 55 -10.00 -14.94 -2.65
CA LYS A 55 -10.34 -16.27 -2.11
C LYS A 55 -9.13 -16.94 -1.47
N TYR A 56 -7.97 -16.94 -2.15
CA TYR A 56 -6.77 -17.54 -1.60
C TYR A 56 -6.28 -16.83 -0.32
N ALA A 57 -6.38 -15.50 -0.24
CA ALA A 57 -6.03 -14.76 0.97
C ALA A 57 -6.97 -15.11 2.13
N ASP A 58 -8.27 -15.26 1.87
CA ASP A 58 -9.25 -15.71 2.86
C ASP A 58 -8.94 -17.12 3.37
N ASP A 59 -8.64 -18.05 2.47
CA ASP A 59 -8.22 -19.43 2.82
C ASP A 59 -6.95 -19.43 3.69
N GLN A 60 -6.07 -18.43 3.55
CA GLN A 60 -4.88 -18.26 4.38
C GLN A 60 -5.14 -17.39 5.65
N ASN A 61 -6.36 -16.95 5.91
CA ASN A 61 -6.69 -16.04 7.02
C ASN A 61 -5.80 -14.80 7.04
N ILE A 62 -5.62 -14.13 5.89
CA ILE A 62 -4.95 -12.85 5.76
C ILE A 62 -5.83 -11.86 5.03
N GLU A 63 -5.93 -10.63 5.55
CA GLU A 63 -6.77 -9.61 4.94
C GLU A 63 -6.22 -9.21 3.57
N PHE A 64 -7.12 -9.17 2.58
CA PHE A 64 -6.86 -8.71 1.22
C PHE A 64 -7.58 -7.39 0.95
N PHE A 65 -6.87 -6.42 0.38
CA PHE A 65 -7.47 -5.19 -0.13
C PHE A 65 -6.67 -4.63 -1.32
N CYS A 66 -7.20 -3.58 -1.96
CA CYS A 66 -6.58 -3.01 -3.16
C CYS A 66 -6.47 -1.49 -3.12
N SER A 67 -5.51 -0.97 -3.89
CA SER A 67 -5.63 0.36 -4.48
C SER A 67 -6.45 0.22 -5.76
N ALA A 68 -7.60 0.92 -5.85
CA ALA A 68 -8.40 1.00 -7.06
C ALA A 68 -8.03 2.28 -7.83
N PHE A 69 -8.05 2.19 -9.18
CA PHE A 69 -7.69 3.30 -10.07
C PHE A 69 -8.80 3.63 -11.07
N TYR A 70 -9.93 2.94 -11.01
CA TYR A 70 -11.12 3.18 -11.82
C TYR A 70 -12.39 2.73 -11.07
N PRO A 71 -13.57 3.36 -11.34
CA PRO A 71 -14.81 3.13 -10.56
C PRO A 71 -15.30 1.68 -10.58
N GLU A 72 -15.32 1.02 -11.74
CA GLU A 72 -15.80 -0.36 -11.84
C GLU A 72 -14.89 -1.34 -11.08
N GLY A 73 -13.63 -0.96 -10.87
CA GLY A 73 -12.73 -1.72 -9.99
C GLY A 73 -13.16 -1.62 -8.52
N VAL A 74 -13.69 -0.47 -8.10
CA VAL A 74 -14.25 -0.30 -6.75
C VAL A 74 -15.50 -1.16 -6.58
N ASP A 75 -16.44 -1.09 -7.53
CA ASP A 75 -17.68 -1.87 -7.49
C ASP A 75 -17.41 -3.38 -7.44
N TYR A 76 -16.42 -3.83 -8.23
CA TYR A 76 -16.00 -5.22 -8.19
C TYR A 76 -15.35 -5.62 -6.87
N LEU A 77 -14.49 -4.77 -6.30
CA LEU A 77 -13.89 -5.03 -4.99
C LEU A 77 -14.94 -5.05 -3.87
N GLU A 78 -16.02 -4.24 -3.98
CA GLU A 78 -17.15 -4.30 -3.07
C GLU A 78 -17.86 -5.66 -3.15
N SER A 79 -18.08 -6.19 -4.36
CA SER A 79 -18.68 -7.53 -4.54
C SER A 79 -17.81 -8.65 -3.94
N LEU A 80 -16.49 -8.44 -3.85
CA LEU A 80 -15.57 -9.37 -3.20
C LEU A 80 -15.50 -9.20 -1.67
N GLY A 81 -16.20 -8.23 -1.10
CA GLY A 81 -16.25 -7.99 0.34
C GLY A 81 -14.94 -7.47 0.94
N VAL A 82 -14.17 -6.63 0.23
CA VAL A 82 -13.00 -5.97 0.82
C VAL A 82 -13.43 -5.06 1.97
N LYS A 83 -12.62 -4.98 3.03
CA LYS A 83 -12.97 -4.25 4.25
C LYS A 83 -12.42 -2.82 4.30
N LYS A 84 -11.49 -2.48 3.43
CA LYS A 84 -10.83 -1.17 3.34
C LYS A 84 -10.24 -0.94 1.96
N TYR A 85 -9.87 0.31 1.70
CA TYR A 85 -9.23 0.73 0.45
C TYR A 85 -7.90 1.41 0.68
N LYS A 86 -7.05 1.41 -0.33
CA LYS A 86 -5.86 2.25 -0.45
C LYS A 86 -6.05 3.25 -1.59
N ILE A 87 -5.64 4.49 -1.36
CA ILE A 87 -5.51 5.51 -2.40
C ILE A 87 -4.03 5.79 -2.61
N ALA A 88 -3.56 5.56 -3.83
CA ALA A 88 -2.18 5.85 -4.22
C ALA A 88 -1.94 7.36 -4.36
N SER A 89 -0.69 7.80 -4.19
CA SER A 89 -0.32 9.22 -4.31
C SER A 89 -0.71 9.82 -5.66
N ARG A 90 -0.56 9.06 -6.73
CA ARG A 90 -0.92 9.46 -8.10
C ARG A 90 -2.41 9.82 -8.21
N THR A 91 -3.29 9.00 -7.66
CA THR A 91 -4.74 9.23 -7.69
C THR A 91 -5.15 10.52 -6.98
N CYS A 92 -4.39 10.93 -5.95
CA CYS A 92 -4.63 12.19 -5.22
C CYS A 92 -4.30 13.46 -6.03
N LEU A 93 -3.59 13.35 -7.15
CA LEU A 93 -3.34 14.47 -8.07
C LEU A 93 -4.59 14.86 -8.87
N LEU A 94 -5.52 13.92 -9.08
CA LEU A 94 -6.73 14.08 -9.90
C LEU A 94 -6.43 14.36 -11.38
N ASN A 95 -5.30 13.91 -11.88
CA ASN A 95 -4.84 14.15 -13.25
C ASN A 95 -5.07 12.94 -14.18
N ASP A 96 -5.23 11.73 -13.63
CA ASP A 96 -5.56 10.55 -14.44
C ASP A 96 -7.07 10.52 -14.75
N LYS A 97 -7.41 9.92 -15.87
CA LYS A 97 -8.76 9.88 -16.45
C LYS A 97 -9.89 9.57 -15.47
N HIS A 98 -9.67 8.64 -14.54
CA HIS A 98 -10.70 8.16 -13.61
C HIS A 98 -10.42 8.54 -12.14
N SER A 99 -9.45 9.43 -11.88
CA SER A 99 -9.02 9.70 -10.51
C SER A 99 -10.14 10.20 -9.61
N LEU A 100 -10.90 11.21 -10.05
CA LEU A 100 -11.96 11.80 -9.23
C LEU A 100 -13.10 10.81 -9.00
N GLU A 101 -13.61 10.20 -10.05
CA GLU A 101 -14.71 9.22 -9.98
C GLU A 101 -14.34 8.02 -9.10
N THR A 102 -13.07 7.58 -9.16
CA THR A 102 -12.56 6.51 -8.30
C THR A 102 -12.58 6.92 -6.82
N LEU A 103 -12.11 8.14 -6.50
CA LEU A 103 -12.13 8.63 -5.13
C LEU A 103 -13.57 8.73 -4.60
N GLU A 104 -14.50 9.25 -5.41
CA GLU A 104 -15.91 9.36 -5.07
C GLU A 104 -16.56 7.98 -4.90
N SER A 105 -16.23 7.01 -5.76
CA SER A 105 -16.72 5.63 -5.63
C SER A 105 -16.22 4.99 -4.33
N VAL A 106 -14.95 5.13 -4.00
CA VAL A 106 -14.41 4.65 -2.72
C VAL A 106 -15.07 5.38 -1.55
N ALA A 107 -15.28 6.69 -1.64
CA ALA A 107 -15.92 7.47 -0.57
C ALA A 107 -17.35 7.00 -0.27
N ARG A 108 -18.12 6.66 -1.31
CA ARG A 108 -19.49 6.12 -1.16
C ARG A 108 -19.54 4.81 -0.38
N THR A 109 -18.47 4.02 -0.37
CA THR A 109 -18.43 2.77 0.43
C THR A 109 -18.45 3.01 1.93
N ARG A 110 -18.09 4.21 2.40
CA ARG A 110 -17.92 4.58 3.82
C ARG A 110 -16.91 3.70 4.60
N LYS A 111 -16.17 2.83 3.90
CA LYS A 111 -15.14 1.98 4.49
C LYS A 111 -13.89 2.77 4.87
N PRO A 112 -13.03 2.22 5.75
CA PRO A 112 -11.73 2.82 6.07
C PRO A 112 -10.85 2.97 4.82
N VAL A 113 -10.14 4.10 4.72
CA VAL A 113 -9.29 4.43 3.59
C VAL A 113 -7.89 4.80 4.08
N ILE A 114 -6.89 4.18 3.50
CA ILE A 114 -5.47 4.49 3.70
C ILE A 114 -5.02 5.33 2.50
N ILE A 115 -4.48 6.53 2.73
CA ILE A 115 -4.19 7.49 1.67
C ILE A 115 -2.71 7.90 1.73
N SER A 116 -1.99 7.74 0.63
CA SER A 116 -0.66 8.32 0.44
C SER A 116 -0.73 9.55 -0.45
N MET A 117 0.03 10.60 -0.12
CA MET A 117 0.07 11.86 -0.87
C MET A 117 1.51 12.29 -1.19
N GLY A 118 2.41 11.36 -1.44
CA GLY A 118 3.84 11.64 -1.71
C GLY A 118 4.12 12.37 -3.02
N MET A 119 3.14 12.47 -3.92
CA MET A 119 3.24 13.28 -5.15
C MET A 119 2.59 14.67 -5.00
N GLY A 120 2.12 15.04 -3.80
CA GLY A 120 1.35 16.25 -3.57
C GLY A 120 -0.16 16.04 -3.69
N GLY A 121 -0.85 17.03 -4.21
CA GLY A 121 -2.31 17.06 -4.28
C GLY A 121 -2.93 17.92 -3.17
N ASN A 122 -4.21 18.23 -3.32
CA ASN A 122 -4.94 19.09 -2.39
C ASN A 122 -5.52 18.28 -1.23
N LYS A 123 -4.82 18.22 -0.10
CA LYS A 123 -5.23 17.46 1.08
C LYS A 123 -6.63 17.86 1.59
N LYS A 124 -6.97 19.16 1.57
CA LYS A 124 -8.29 19.65 2.00
C LYS A 124 -9.39 19.09 1.10
N ARG A 125 -9.17 19.05 -0.23
CA ARG A 125 -10.11 18.47 -1.19
C ARG A 125 -10.27 16.96 -0.95
N ILE A 126 -9.18 16.23 -0.76
CA ILE A 126 -9.20 14.80 -0.45
C ILE A 126 -9.98 14.53 0.85
N MET A 127 -9.72 15.29 1.91
CA MET A 127 -10.47 15.16 3.17
C MET A 127 -11.97 15.45 3.00
N LYS A 128 -12.35 16.41 2.15
CA LYS A 128 -13.75 16.71 1.85
C LYS A 128 -14.43 15.53 1.14
N ILE A 129 -13.77 14.92 0.15
CA ILE A 129 -14.28 13.73 -0.56
C ILE A 129 -14.56 12.59 0.44
N PHE A 130 -13.61 12.31 1.32
CA PHE A 130 -13.68 11.22 2.29
C PHE A 130 -14.26 11.63 3.66
N SER A 131 -15.04 12.70 3.74
CA SER A 131 -15.55 13.25 5.00
C SER A 131 -16.37 12.25 5.84
N LYS A 132 -16.92 11.20 5.23
CA LYS A 132 -17.69 10.14 5.90
C LYS A 132 -16.90 8.83 6.09
N ASN A 133 -15.60 8.83 5.76
CA ASN A 133 -14.75 7.65 5.86
C ASN A 133 -13.75 7.82 7.00
N LYS A 134 -13.33 6.72 7.59
CA LYS A 134 -12.17 6.72 8.52
C LYS A 134 -10.89 6.79 7.70
N ILE A 135 -10.23 7.93 7.70
CA ILE A 135 -9.02 8.17 6.92
C ILE A 135 -7.78 7.87 7.78
N THR A 136 -6.79 7.22 7.17
CA THR A 136 -5.42 7.14 7.68
C THR A 136 -4.48 7.68 6.60
N PHE A 137 -3.81 8.79 6.86
CA PHE A 137 -2.79 9.30 5.96
C PHE A 137 -1.44 8.62 6.21
N CYS A 138 -0.76 8.23 5.13
CA CYS A 138 0.60 7.74 5.16
C CYS A 138 1.58 8.81 4.68
N TYR A 139 2.65 9.03 5.43
CA TYR A 139 3.82 9.69 4.89
C TYR A 139 4.39 8.86 3.75
N CYS A 140 4.81 9.51 2.68
CA CYS A 140 5.27 8.82 1.48
C CYS A 140 6.20 9.73 0.69
N ILE A 141 7.30 9.17 0.17
CA ILE A 141 8.13 9.77 -0.87
C ILE A 141 7.93 8.94 -2.13
N SER A 142 7.41 9.57 -3.20
CA SER A 142 7.08 8.89 -4.46
C SER A 142 8.29 8.83 -5.41
N GLU A 143 9.44 8.42 -4.87
CA GLU A 143 10.64 8.03 -5.63
C GLU A 143 10.87 6.52 -5.46
N TYR A 144 11.39 5.84 -6.50
CA TYR A 144 11.50 4.39 -6.55
C TYR A 144 12.91 3.95 -7.02
N PRO A 145 13.88 3.73 -6.09
CA PRO A 145 13.75 3.78 -4.63
C PRO A 145 13.81 5.21 -4.06
N ALA A 146 13.15 5.41 -2.92
CA ALA A 146 13.23 6.66 -2.16
C ALA A 146 14.56 6.73 -1.40
N PRO A 147 15.37 7.80 -1.59
CA PRO A 147 16.60 7.98 -0.82
C PRO A 147 16.31 8.21 0.67
N PHE A 148 16.96 7.45 1.54
CA PHE A 148 16.77 7.55 3.00
C PHE A 148 16.97 8.98 3.53
N LYS A 149 17.97 9.71 3.01
CA LYS A 149 18.29 11.10 3.40
C LYS A 149 17.17 12.12 3.10
N LYS A 150 16.23 11.79 2.18
CA LYS A 150 15.09 12.65 1.86
C LYS A 150 13.92 12.48 2.83
N ILE A 151 13.94 11.50 3.71
CA ILE A 151 12.87 11.29 4.67
C ILE A 151 12.93 12.39 5.73
N ASN A 152 11.90 13.23 5.75
CA ASN A 152 11.73 14.22 6.83
C ASN A 152 11.07 13.53 8.03
N TRP A 153 11.87 13.04 8.97
CA TRP A 153 11.39 12.32 10.14
C TRP A 153 10.49 13.15 11.05
N LYS A 154 10.77 14.46 11.20
CA LYS A 154 9.93 15.38 11.98
C LYS A 154 8.52 15.48 11.40
N GLU A 155 8.39 15.37 10.08
CA GLU A 155 7.10 15.37 9.40
C GLU A 155 6.48 13.96 9.38
N ALA A 156 7.27 12.93 9.07
CA ALA A 156 6.81 11.54 8.95
C ALA A 156 6.09 11.06 10.23
N ILE A 157 6.62 11.37 11.41
CA ILE A 157 6.05 10.96 12.70
C ILE A 157 4.71 11.59 13.04
N LYS A 158 4.27 12.63 12.31
CA LYS A 158 2.92 13.22 12.46
C LYS A 158 1.84 12.37 11.79
N TYR A 159 2.23 11.45 10.93
CA TYR A 159 1.31 10.55 10.21
C TYR A 159 1.10 9.25 10.99
N ASP A 160 -0.09 8.65 10.84
CA ASP A 160 -0.38 7.32 11.41
C ASP A 160 0.10 6.18 10.51
N GLY A 161 0.56 6.48 9.31
CA GLY A 161 1.06 5.53 8.35
C GLY A 161 2.34 5.98 7.66
N PHE A 162 3.10 5.00 7.18
CA PHE A 162 4.28 5.17 6.35
C PHE A 162 4.20 4.23 5.15
N SER A 163 4.07 4.80 3.94
CA SER A 163 4.17 4.07 2.68
C SER A 163 5.61 4.20 2.20
N ASP A 164 6.42 3.19 2.50
CA ASP A 164 7.86 3.22 2.33
C ASP A 164 8.31 2.67 0.98
N HIS A 165 9.11 3.46 0.27
CA HIS A 165 9.75 3.10 -0.99
C HIS A 165 11.28 3.07 -0.88
N SER A 166 11.87 3.18 0.31
CA SER A 166 13.30 3.05 0.51
C SER A 166 13.80 1.61 0.34
N ILE A 167 15.09 1.42 0.19
CA ILE A 167 15.70 0.09 0.13
C ILE A 167 15.84 -0.48 1.55
N GLY A 168 15.52 -1.77 1.71
CA GLY A 168 15.73 -2.51 2.95
C GLY A 168 14.68 -2.21 4.03
N ILE A 169 15.07 -2.45 5.29
CA ILE A 169 14.16 -2.46 6.45
C ILE A 169 14.36 -1.28 7.40
N VAL A 170 15.43 -0.48 7.21
CA VAL A 170 15.84 0.55 8.19
C VAL A 170 14.76 1.63 8.35
N ALA A 171 14.26 2.20 7.25
CA ALA A 171 13.28 3.28 7.32
C ALA A 171 11.94 2.83 7.96
N PRO A 172 11.29 1.74 7.53
CA PRO A 172 10.04 1.32 8.14
C PRO A 172 10.22 0.86 9.60
N PHE A 173 11.36 0.27 9.95
CA PHE A 173 11.66 -0.08 11.34
C PHE A 173 11.85 1.16 12.22
N LEU A 174 12.62 2.15 11.75
CA LEU A 174 12.81 3.42 12.47
C LEU A 174 11.49 4.15 12.65
N PHE A 175 10.61 4.17 11.63
CA PHE A 175 9.28 4.75 11.78
C PHE A 175 8.48 4.04 12.87
N ALA A 176 8.50 2.70 12.92
CA ALA A 176 7.81 1.94 13.96
C ALA A 176 8.34 2.28 15.36
N LEU A 177 9.65 2.39 15.52
CA LEU A 177 10.30 2.72 16.78
C LEU A 177 9.91 4.13 17.25
N LEU A 178 10.00 5.14 16.39
CA LEU A 178 9.62 6.51 16.69
C LEU A 178 8.13 6.66 17.03
N LYS A 179 7.26 5.88 16.40
CA LYS A 179 5.83 5.84 16.72
C LYS A 179 5.56 5.14 18.04
N LYS A 180 6.32 4.11 18.37
CA LYS A 180 6.23 3.42 19.67
C LYS A 180 6.65 4.33 20.82
N GLU A 181 7.74 5.06 20.68
CA GLU A 181 8.20 6.04 21.67
C GLU A 181 7.13 7.10 22.00
N ARG A 182 6.27 7.43 21.03
CA ARG A 182 5.19 8.41 21.16
C ARG A 182 3.85 7.81 21.58
N ASP A 183 3.81 6.56 22.03
CA ASP A 183 2.60 5.82 22.42
C ASP A 183 1.49 5.87 21.36
N ALA A 184 1.86 5.80 20.08
CA ALA A 184 0.92 5.87 18.99
C ALA A 184 -0.07 4.70 19.02
N LYS A 185 -1.36 5.01 19.12
CA LYS A 185 -2.46 4.01 19.13
C LYS A 185 -2.66 3.31 17.81
N ARG A 186 -2.08 3.84 16.72
CA ARG A 186 -2.18 3.29 15.37
C ARG A 186 -0.86 3.41 14.65
N LEU A 187 -0.54 2.36 13.92
CA LEU A 187 0.63 2.30 13.08
C LEU A 187 0.29 1.51 11.82
N ILE A 188 0.47 2.12 10.65
CA ILE A 188 0.42 1.44 9.37
C ILE A 188 1.76 1.56 8.69
N ILE A 189 2.35 0.44 8.34
CA ILE A 189 3.54 0.37 7.47
C ILE A 189 3.13 -0.36 6.20
N GLU A 190 3.30 0.29 5.08
CA GLU A 190 3.10 -0.27 3.76
C GLU A 190 4.45 -0.40 3.06
N LYS A 191 4.73 -1.56 2.49
CA LYS A 191 5.97 -1.85 1.78
C LYS A 191 5.70 -2.71 0.55
N HIS A 192 6.32 -2.37 -0.58
CA HIS A 192 6.36 -3.25 -1.74
C HIS A 192 7.18 -4.49 -1.44
N ILE A 193 6.70 -5.66 -1.86
CA ILE A 193 7.37 -6.94 -1.67
C ILE A 193 7.53 -7.68 -2.99
N LYS A 194 8.57 -8.52 -3.08
CA LYS A 194 8.85 -9.37 -4.23
C LYS A 194 9.38 -10.74 -3.80
N LEU A 195 9.23 -11.73 -4.66
CA LEU A 195 10.04 -12.95 -4.56
C LEU A 195 11.47 -12.64 -5.02
N ARG A 196 12.46 -13.36 -4.47
CA ARG A 196 13.90 -13.07 -4.59
C ARG A 196 14.34 -12.61 -5.98
N ASN A 197 14.02 -13.30 -7.03
CA ASN A 197 14.48 -13.00 -8.39
C ASN A 197 13.40 -12.36 -9.28
N SER A 198 12.36 -11.77 -8.69
CA SER A 198 11.29 -11.13 -9.46
C SER A 198 11.75 -9.82 -10.07
N LYS A 199 11.36 -9.60 -11.33
CA LYS A 199 11.50 -8.34 -12.07
C LYS A 199 10.14 -7.67 -12.16
N GLY A 200 10.11 -6.36 -12.29
CA GLY A 200 8.89 -5.56 -12.43
C GLY A 200 9.17 -4.08 -12.18
N PRO A 201 8.20 -3.19 -12.47
CA PRO A 201 8.38 -1.75 -12.32
C PRO A 201 8.87 -1.32 -10.93
N ASP A 202 8.33 -1.91 -9.88
CA ASP A 202 8.66 -1.56 -8.48
C ASP A 202 9.71 -2.50 -7.86
N ALA A 203 10.40 -3.33 -8.68
CA ALA A 203 11.33 -4.34 -8.15
C ALA A 203 12.53 -3.73 -7.43
N SER A 204 12.98 -2.52 -7.82
CA SER A 204 14.11 -1.81 -7.18
C SER A 204 13.81 -1.42 -5.73
N THR A 205 12.57 -1.05 -5.42
CA THR A 205 12.13 -0.62 -4.09
C THR A 205 11.48 -1.76 -3.28
N SER A 206 11.12 -2.87 -3.94
CA SER A 206 10.48 -4.00 -3.27
C SER A 206 11.45 -4.79 -2.41
N MET A 207 11.08 -5.08 -1.17
CA MET A 207 11.85 -5.99 -0.32
C MET A 207 11.51 -7.46 -0.62
N THR A 208 12.47 -8.33 -0.35
CA THR A 208 12.22 -9.77 -0.45
C THR A 208 11.38 -10.27 0.74
N THR A 209 10.81 -11.45 0.60
CA THR A 209 10.01 -12.08 1.65
C THR A 209 10.82 -12.41 2.90
N GLU A 210 12.12 -12.65 2.76
CA GLU A 210 13.05 -12.86 3.87
C GLU A 210 13.25 -11.58 4.68
N LEU A 211 13.52 -10.45 4.00
CA LEU A 211 13.64 -9.14 4.65
C LEU A 211 12.32 -8.70 5.28
N LEU A 212 11.16 -9.04 4.66
CA LEU A 212 9.86 -8.78 5.25
C LEU A 212 9.71 -9.52 6.59
N LYS A 213 10.07 -10.80 6.64
CA LYS A 213 10.04 -11.59 7.88
C LYS A 213 10.93 -10.99 8.97
N GLU A 214 12.13 -10.54 8.60
CA GLU A 214 13.04 -9.85 9.53
C GLU A 214 12.43 -8.55 10.05
N LEU A 215 11.89 -7.70 9.18
CA LEU A 215 11.24 -6.45 9.55
C LEU A 215 10.10 -6.68 10.54
N ILE A 216 9.19 -7.62 10.22
CA ILE A 216 8.04 -7.91 11.08
C ILE A 216 8.48 -8.45 12.43
N SER A 217 9.47 -9.35 12.47
CA SER A 217 10.03 -9.87 13.72
C SER A 217 10.55 -8.74 14.62
N LYS A 218 11.31 -7.79 14.05
CA LYS A 218 11.82 -6.62 14.77
C LYS A 218 10.70 -5.69 15.27
N ILE A 219 9.68 -5.41 14.44
CA ILE A 219 8.53 -4.60 14.84
C ILE A 219 7.77 -5.27 15.98
N ARG A 220 7.50 -6.58 15.89
CA ARG A 220 6.80 -7.33 16.96
C ARG A 220 7.62 -7.40 18.25
N ALA A 221 8.94 -7.38 18.16
CA ALA A 221 9.80 -7.28 19.34
C ALA A 221 9.60 -5.93 20.05
N ILE A 222 9.68 -4.80 19.33
CA ILE A 222 9.49 -3.47 19.96
C ILE A 222 8.06 -3.23 20.47
N GLU A 223 7.05 -3.88 19.91
CA GLU A 223 5.68 -3.80 20.41
C GLU A 223 5.57 -4.35 21.85
N LYS A 224 6.39 -5.35 22.20
CA LYS A 224 6.38 -6.00 23.54
C LYS A 224 7.14 -5.22 24.59
N PHE A 225 8.04 -4.32 24.21
CA PHE A 225 8.81 -3.53 25.16
C PHE A 225 8.08 -2.25 25.57
N SER A 226 8.13 -1.94 26.87
CA SER A 226 7.78 -0.60 27.37
C SER A 226 9.03 0.26 27.28
N ILE A 227 9.01 1.27 26.42
CA ILE A 227 10.07 2.28 26.39
C ILE A 227 9.80 3.20 27.57
N LYS A 228 10.58 3.04 28.67
CA LYS A 228 10.54 4.01 29.76
C LYS A 228 11.05 5.34 29.21
N LYS A 229 10.26 6.41 29.36
CA LYS A 229 10.72 7.77 29.09
C LYS A 229 11.87 8.06 30.05
N CYS A 230 13.05 8.30 29.49
CA CYS A 230 14.18 8.86 30.24
C CYS A 230 13.92 10.31 30.57
#